data_734a9afe3631d60dbe0d75376698934a
#
_entry.id   734a9afe3631d60dbe0d75376698934a
#
_cell.length_a   1.000
_cell.length_b   1.000
_cell.length_c   1.000
_cell.angle_alpha   90.00
_cell.angle_beta   90.00
_cell.angle_gamma   90.00
#
_symmetry.space_group_name_H-M   'P 1'
#
loop_
_entity.id
_entity.type
_entity.pdbx_description
1 polymer ?
#
loop_
_entity_poly.entity_id
_entity_poly.type
_entity_poly.pdbx_seq_one_letter_code
_entity_poly.pdbx_strand_id
1 'polypeptide(L)'
;MIVEELTMTEFEAGLERTRTVLLPFGSVEEHGPHLPLSTDTIEAYEVCKKAAQQLPLFVAPPIPYGNCRSTACHPGTISISTGTLKALFIDIVTSLRSQGLRYFVALTGHAGGAHRMALQDAGEELIGRFDDIQIAVVSEYDLAKEEGRGLIDTAGDSHAGEIETSRILHSHPQLVKGSAPREFPSFPPGILVRDKRSYWPGGVWGDPGKASAEKGGKLEELVVGRLIALVRELERMGSSAAH
;
A
#
# COMPACT_ATOMS: atom_id res chain seq x y z
N MET A 1 10.41 -14.42 -0.50
CA MET A 1 10.78 -14.84 0.88
C MET A 1 10.03 -13.97 1.87
N ILE A 2 9.16 -14.55 2.65
CA ILE A 2 8.31 -13.81 3.63
C ILE A 2 9.10 -13.76 4.94
N VAL A 3 9.56 -12.58 5.33
CA VAL A 3 10.54 -12.41 6.44
C VAL A 3 10.05 -12.99 7.76
N GLU A 4 8.77 -12.81 8.09
CA GLU A 4 8.17 -13.31 9.33
C GLU A 4 8.08 -14.84 9.41
N GLU A 5 8.29 -15.54 8.29
CA GLU A 5 8.31 -17.01 8.21
C GLU A 5 9.73 -17.57 8.20
N LEU A 6 10.78 -16.71 8.10
CA LEU A 6 12.17 -17.14 8.02
C LEU A 6 12.82 -17.29 9.40
N THR A 7 13.68 -18.27 9.51
CA THR A 7 14.68 -18.32 10.56
C THR A 7 15.83 -17.38 10.24
N MET A 8 16.67 -17.08 11.24
CA MET A 8 17.89 -16.27 11.07
C MET A 8 18.79 -16.82 9.94
N THR A 9 19.01 -18.13 9.90
CA THR A 9 19.86 -18.79 8.90
C THR A 9 19.26 -18.70 7.48
N GLU A 10 17.94 -18.81 7.35
CA GLU A 10 17.26 -18.65 6.06
C GLU A 10 17.31 -17.22 5.57
N PHE A 11 17.24 -16.24 6.47
CA PHE A 11 17.42 -14.83 6.12
C PHE A 11 18.84 -14.58 5.60
N GLU A 12 19.88 -15.06 6.27
CA GLU A 12 21.28 -14.98 5.80
C GLU A 12 21.46 -15.61 4.42
N ALA A 13 20.95 -16.83 4.20
CA ALA A 13 20.99 -17.48 2.89
C ALA A 13 20.20 -16.70 1.82
N GLY A 14 19.16 -15.99 2.19
CA GLY A 14 18.39 -15.11 1.31
C GLY A 14 19.19 -13.92 0.81
N LEU A 15 20.09 -13.35 1.62
CA LEU A 15 20.95 -12.21 1.26
C LEU A 15 21.96 -12.54 0.14
N GLU A 16 22.32 -13.81 -0.03
CA GLU A 16 23.13 -14.29 -1.15
C GLU A 16 22.38 -14.23 -2.50
N ARG A 17 21.06 -14.18 -2.45
CA ARG A 17 20.19 -14.23 -3.62
C ARG A 17 19.63 -12.86 -4.02
N THR A 18 19.44 -11.98 -3.05
CA THR A 18 18.85 -10.65 -3.26
C THR A 18 19.19 -9.71 -2.12
N ARG A 19 19.22 -8.40 -2.44
CA ARG A 19 19.31 -7.31 -1.47
C ARG A 19 18.08 -6.41 -1.51
N THR A 20 16.99 -6.90 -2.07
CA THR A 20 15.73 -6.17 -2.28
C THR A 20 14.68 -6.60 -1.29
N VAL A 21 14.01 -5.64 -0.67
CA VAL A 21 12.88 -5.87 0.25
C VAL A 21 11.68 -5.01 -0.12
N LEU A 22 10.52 -5.64 -0.14
CA LEU A 22 9.22 -4.98 -0.21
C LEU A 22 8.72 -4.72 1.20
N LEU A 23 8.27 -3.51 1.45
CA LEU A 23 7.70 -3.04 2.71
C LEU A 23 6.22 -2.71 2.47
N PRO A 24 5.30 -3.65 2.76
CA PRO A 24 3.87 -3.43 2.58
C PRO A 24 3.32 -2.54 3.69
N PHE A 25 2.90 -1.33 3.33
CA PHE A 25 2.22 -0.39 4.21
C PHE A 25 0.71 -0.42 3.94
N GLY A 26 -0.06 -0.39 4.99
CA GLY A 26 -1.51 -0.29 4.92
C GLY A 26 -2.07 0.65 5.97
N SER A 27 -3.29 0.37 6.37
CA SER A 27 -3.97 1.06 7.46
C SER A 27 -4.90 0.12 8.22
N VAL A 28 -5.32 0.53 9.40
CA VAL A 28 -6.57 0.10 10.05
C VAL A 28 -7.54 1.25 9.87
N GLU A 29 -8.35 1.20 8.84
CA GLU A 29 -9.23 2.26 8.39
C GLU A 29 -10.62 1.72 8.04
N GLU A 30 -11.65 2.50 8.30
CA GLU A 30 -12.99 2.16 7.80
C GLU A 30 -13.00 2.07 6.28
N HIS A 31 -13.73 1.14 5.74
CA HIS A 31 -13.98 0.95 4.30
C HIS A 31 -15.46 0.64 4.07
N GLY A 32 -16.32 1.57 4.49
CA GLY A 32 -17.76 1.38 4.46
C GLY A 32 -18.23 0.23 5.38
N PRO A 33 -19.50 -0.15 5.30
CA PRO A 33 -20.05 -1.21 6.14
C PRO A 33 -19.73 -2.63 5.65
N HIS A 34 -19.05 -2.79 4.50
CA HIS A 34 -18.95 -4.07 3.79
C HIS A 34 -17.52 -4.62 3.69
N LEU A 35 -16.49 -3.79 3.78
CA LEU A 35 -15.10 -4.24 3.72
C LEU A 35 -14.43 -4.28 5.11
N PRO A 36 -13.39 -5.10 5.28
CA PRO A 36 -12.67 -5.18 6.54
C PRO A 36 -11.85 -3.91 6.79
N LEU A 37 -11.62 -3.55 8.04
CA LEU A 37 -10.77 -2.43 8.44
C LEU A 37 -9.30 -2.58 7.99
N SER A 38 -8.90 -3.77 7.60
CA SER A 38 -7.55 -4.10 7.12
C SER A 38 -7.43 -4.11 5.59
N THR A 39 -8.39 -3.58 4.85
CA THR A 39 -8.42 -3.60 3.38
C THR A 39 -7.09 -3.18 2.78
N ASP A 40 -6.58 -1.99 3.08
CA ASP A 40 -5.31 -1.47 2.57
C ASP A 40 -4.11 -2.38 2.88
N THR A 41 -4.10 -2.96 4.08
CA THR A 41 -3.03 -3.87 4.52
C THR A 41 -3.06 -5.18 3.75
N ILE A 42 -4.25 -5.75 3.56
CA ILE A 42 -4.45 -6.99 2.80
C ILE A 42 -3.98 -6.78 1.36
N GLU A 43 -4.43 -5.72 0.71
CA GLU A 43 -4.09 -5.44 -0.68
C GLU A 43 -2.58 -5.31 -0.88
N ALA A 44 -1.91 -4.44 -0.14
CA ALA A 44 -0.47 -4.24 -0.26
C ALA A 44 0.32 -5.53 0.03
N TYR A 45 -0.11 -6.31 1.02
CA TYR A 45 0.61 -7.53 1.38
C TYR A 45 0.43 -8.64 0.35
N GLU A 46 -0.78 -8.84 -0.19
CA GLU A 46 -1.02 -9.83 -1.26
C GLU A 46 -0.22 -9.52 -2.53
N VAL A 47 -0.16 -8.26 -2.95
CA VAL A 47 0.66 -7.83 -4.09
C VAL A 47 2.15 -8.12 -3.84
N CYS A 48 2.68 -7.78 -2.66
CA CYS A 48 4.07 -8.06 -2.31
C CYS A 48 4.37 -9.57 -2.30
N LYS A 49 3.49 -10.39 -1.74
CA LYS A 49 3.65 -11.85 -1.74
C LYS A 49 3.66 -12.43 -3.15
N LYS A 50 2.75 -11.98 -4.03
CA LYS A 50 2.69 -12.41 -5.43
C LYS A 50 3.92 -11.98 -6.25
N ALA A 51 4.46 -10.80 -5.99
CA ALA A 51 5.72 -10.37 -6.60
C ALA A 51 6.90 -11.25 -6.16
N ALA A 52 6.95 -11.63 -4.88
CA ALA A 52 7.98 -12.50 -4.32
C ALA A 52 7.90 -13.97 -4.80
N GLN A 53 6.79 -14.38 -5.39
CA GLN A 53 6.68 -15.68 -6.10
C GLN A 53 7.37 -15.65 -7.47
N GLN A 54 7.54 -14.46 -8.06
CA GLN A 54 8.09 -14.28 -9.41
C GLN A 54 9.53 -13.76 -9.43
N LEU A 55 9.96 -13.11 -8.35
CA LEU A 55 11.33 -12.60 -8.17
C LEU A 55 11.90 -13.01 -6.82
N PRO A 56 13.24 -13.20 -6.74
CA PRO A 56 13.90 -13.40 -5.46
C PRO A 56 13.91 -12.08 -4.68
N LEU A 57 12.94 -11.88 -3.80
CA LEU A 57 12.86 -10.71 -2.92
C LEU A 57 12.45 -11.11 -1.51
N PHE A 58 12.80 -10.24 -0.55
CA PHE A 58 12.21 -10.28 0.78
C PHE A 58 10.90 -9.47 0.80
N VAL A 59 9.95 -9.95 1.56
CA VAL A 59 8.73 -9.21 1.93
C VAL A 59 8.73 -9.08 3.44
N ALA A 60 8.82 -7.86 3.94
CA ALA A 60 8.74 -7.58 5.37
C ALA A 60 7.31 -7.82 5.90
N PRO A 61 7.15 -8.05 7.21
CA PRO A 61 5.83 -8.05 7.83
C PRO A 61 5.05 -6.78 7.48
N PRO A 62 3.74 -6.87 7.22
CA PRO A 62 2.97 -5.70 6.85
C PRO A 62 2.89 -4.68 8.01
N ILE A 63 2.90 -3.39 7.67
CA ILE A 63 2.75 -2.29 8.61
C ILE A 63 1.28 -1.84 8.55
N PRO A 64 0.42 -2.29 9.51
CA PRO A 64 -1.03 -2.07 9.42
C PRO A 64 -1.48 -0.72 9.98
N TYR A 65 -0.59 0.15 10.41
CA TYR A 65 -0.95 1.46 10.96
C TYR A 65 -0.49 2.58 10.05
N GLY A 66 -1.44 3.40 9.60
CA GLY A 66 -1.24 4.51 8.70
C GLY A 66 -1.76 5.85 9.24
N ASN A 67 -1.57 6.91 8.47
CA ASN A 67 -2.17 8.21 8.75
C ASN A 67 -3.49 8.35 7.97
N CYS A 68 -4.62 8.07 8.63
CA CYS A 68 -5.98 8.06 8.07
C CYS A 68 -6.73 9.34 8.41
N ARG A 69 -6.17 10.50 8.04
CA ARG A 69 -6.70 11.82 8.40
C ARG A 69 -8.14 12.07 7.91
N SER A 70 -8.51 11.49 6.78
CA SER A 70 -9.81 11.71 6.16
C SER A 70 -10.93 10.97 6.88
N THR A 71 -10.64 9.81 7.42
CA THR A 71 -11.57 8.84 8.00
C THR A 71 -11.43 8.69 9.52
N ALA A 72 -10.53 9.48 10.15
CA ALA A 72 -10.21 9.38 11.58
C ALA A 72 -11.42 9.51 12.54
N CYS A 73 -12.53 10.10 12.08
CA CYS A 73 -13.76 10.21 12.86
C CYS A 73 -14.76 9.07 12.61
N HIS A 74 -14.44 8.12 11.73
CA HIS A 74 -15.27 6.95 11.52
C HIS A 74 -14.92 5.82 12.50
N PRO A 75 -15.91 5.00 12.91
CA PRO A 75 -15.67 3.89 13.81
C PRO A 75 -14.66 2.88 13.26
N GLY A 76 -13.76 2.42 14.12
CA GLY A 76 -12.76 1.40 13.78
C GLY A 76 -11.48 1.94 13.17
N THR A 77 -11.43 3.17 12.67
CA THR A 77 -10.21 3.78 12.14
C THR A 77 -9.21 4.07 13.26
N ILE A 78 -7.97 3.60 13.09
CA ILE A 78 -6.84 3.85 13.99
C ILE A 78 -5.78 4.63 13.22
N SER A 79 -5.71 5.94 13.42
CA SER A 79 -4.78 6.82 12.72
C SER A 79 -3.57 7.16 13.59
N ILE A 80 -2.37 7.00 13.05
CA ILE A 80 -1.12 7.49 13.67
C ILE A 80 -0.70 8.83 13.07
N SER A 81 0.19 9.56 13.76
CA SER A 81 0.72 10.81 13.24
C SER A 81 1.66 10.58 12.04
N THR A 82 1.79 11.58 11.17
CA THR A 82 2.79 11.56 10.09
C THR A 82 4.22 11.43 10.62
N GLY A 83 4.52 12.05 11.76
CA GLY A 83 5.83 11.93 12.42
C GLY A 83 6.12 10.52 12.92
N THR A 84 5.12 9.84 13.50
CA THR A 84 5.27 8.43 13.92
C THR A 84 5.48 7.51 12.71
N LEU A 85 4.71 7.69 11.66
CA LEU A 85 4.84 6.89 10.43
C LEU A 85 6.22 7.08 9.79
N LYS A 86 6.68 8.33 9.69
CA LYS A 86 8.00 8.69 9.17
C LYS A 86 9.11 8.02 10.00
N ALA A 87 9.08 8.15 11.33
CA ALA A 87 10.06 7.56 12.22
C ALA A 87 10.10 6.03 12.10
N LEU A 88 8.94 5.38 12.06
CA LEU A 88 8.83 3.94 11.89
C LEU A 88 9.49 3.47 10.58
N PHE A 89 9.23 4.14 9.47
CA PHE A 89 9.83 3.78 8.18
C PHE A 89 11.35 3.96 8.22
N ILE A 90 11.85 5.07 8.77
CA ILE A 90 13.29 5.32 8.93
C ILE A 90 13.97 4.23 9.75
N ASP A 91 13.38 3.84 10.89
CA ASP A 91 13.95 2.83 11.76
C ASP A 91 13.99 1.45 11.08
N ILE A 92 12.92 1.05 10.39
CA ILE A 92 12.84 -0.21 9.66
C ILE A 92 13.92 -0.27 8.57
N VAL A 93 14.01 0.75 7.71
CA VAL A 93 14.99 0.79 6.62
C VAL A 93 16.43 0.81 7.17
N THR A 94 16.68 1.63 8.20
CA THR A 94 18.01 1.71 8.83
C THR A 94 18.44 0.35 9.39
N SER A 95 17.53 -0.35 10.07
CA SER A 95 17.77 -1.69 10.61
C SER A 95 18.04 -2.70 9.50
N LEU A 96 17.21 -2.77 8.48
CA LEU A 96 17.37 -3.72 7.38
C LEU A 96 18.61 -3.43 6.52
N ARG A 97 18.96 -2.14 6.33
CA ARG A 97 20.22 -1.75 5.69
C ARG A 97 21.42 -2.28 6.45
N SER A 98 21.44 -2.20 7.77
CA SER A 98 22.54 -2.71 8.60
C SER A 98 22.74 -4.22 8.46
N GLN A 99 21.70 -4.94 8.05
CA GLN A 99 21.75 -6.37 7.78
C GLN A 99 22.10 -6.73 6.32
N GLY A 100 22.35 -5.74 5.46
CA GLY A 100 22.83 -5.96 4.10
C GLY A 100 21.84 -5.69 2.98
N LEU A 101 20.58 -5.32 3.27
CA LEU A 101 19.61 -4.91 2.27
C LEU A 101 19.96 -3.53 1.70
N ARG A 102 19.65 -3.30 0.42
CA ARG A 102 20.04 -2.09 -0.32
C ARG A 102 18.92 -1.47 -1.14
N TYR A 103 17.95 -2.27 -1.56
CA TYR A 103 16.84 -1.84 -2.40
C TYR A 103 15.53 -1.96 -1.61
N PHE A 104 14.85 -0.85 -1.40
CA PHE A 104 13.67 -0.77 -0.55
C PHE A 104 12.48 -0.26 -1.35
N VAL A 105 11.40 -1.00 -1.37
CA VAL A 105 10.15 -0.56 -2.01
C VAL A 105 9.05 -0.49 -0.96
N ALA A 106 8.66 0.71 -0.56
CA ALA A 106 7.47 0.94 0.24
C ALA A 106 6.25 0.95 -0.68
N LEU A 107 5.50 -0.14 -0.67
CA LEU A 107 4.20 -0.24 -1.36
C LEU A 107 3.09 0.03 -0.35
N THR A 108 2.25 1.03 -0.61
CA THR A 108 1.10 1.32 0.25
C THR A 108 -0.23 1.04 -0.44
N GLY A 109 -1.11 0.29 0.23
CA GLY A 109 -2.52 0.20 -0.12
C GLY A 109 -3.27 1.47 0.25
N HIS A 110 -2.89 2.10 1.38
CA HIS A 110 -3.49 3.36 1.81
C HIS A 110 -2.98 4.56 0.98
N ALA A 111 -3.86 5.14 0.18
CA ALA A 111 -3.52 6.25 -0.72
C ALA A 111 -3.73 7.66 -0.10
N GLY A 112 -3.98 7.77 1.19
CA GLY A 112 -4.17 9.05 1.88
C GLY A 112 -2.99 10.00 1.69
N GLY A 113 -3.24 11.26 1.25
CA GLY A 113 -2.18 12.21 0.87
C GLY A 113 -1.14 12.46 1.96
N ALA A 114 -1.57 12.63 3.23
CA ALA A 114 -0.66 12.83 4.36
C ALA A 114 0.17 11.57 4.69
N HIS A 115 -0.40 10.38 4.48
CA HIS A 115 0.30 9.10 4.63
C HIS A 115 1.42 8.97 3.60
N ARG A 116 1.08 9.18 2.33
CA ARG A 116 2.05 9.10 1.22
C ARG A 116 3.18 10.12 1.36
N MET A 117 2.85 11.37 1.70
CA MET A 117 3.86 12.41 1.95
C MET A 117 4.81 12.03 3.07
N ALA A 118 4.32 11.42 4.16
CA ALA A 118 5.17 11.02 5.27
C ALA A 118 6.16 9.90 4.86
N LEU A 119 5.73 8.95 4.02
CA LEU A 119 6.62 7.92 3.47
C LEU A 119 7.63 8.50 2.49
N GLN A 120 7.22 9.44 1.62
CA GLN A 120 8.12 10.14 0.70
C GLN A 120 9.17 10.95 1.45
N ASP A 121 8.77 11.76 2.43
CA ASP A 121 9.68 12.53 3.28
C ASP A 121 10.70 11.63 3.99
N ALA A 122 10.27 10.45 4.46
CA ALA A 122 11.17 9.50 5.08
C ALA A 122 12.17 8.91 4.06
N GLY A 123 11.70 8.59 2.85
CA GLY A 123 12.54 8.12 1.76
C GLY A 123 13.60 9.14 1.36
N GLU A 124 13.23 10.41 1.19
CA GLU A 124 14.15 11.52 0.88
C GLU A 124 15.20 11.70 1.98
N GLU A 125 14.81 11.64 3.27
CA GLU A 125 15.75 11.72 4.38
C GLU A 125 16.73 10.55 4.37
N LEU A 126 16.26 9.33 4.09
CA LEU A 126 17.09 8.13 4.06
C LEU A 126 18.11 8.15 2.91
N ILE A 127 17.73 8.53 1.69
CA ILE A 127 18.66 8.63 0.56
C ILE A 127 19.65 9.78 0.73
N GLY A 128 19.25 10.86 1.43
CA GLY A 128 20.18 11.94 1.82
C GLY A 128 21.17 11.52 2.93
N ARG A 129 20.83 10.49 3.71
CA ARG A 129 21.63 9.98 4.83
C ARG A 129 22.55 8.82 4.42
N PHE A 130 22.14 8.02 3.45
CA PHE A 130 22.84 6.81 3.03
C PHE A 130 23.04 6.80 1.50
N ASP A 131 24.27 6.66 1.05
CA ASP A 131 24.66 6.66 -0.37
C ASP A 131 24.61 5.27 -1.03
N ASP A 132 24.42 4.22 -0.23
CA ASP A 132 24.45 2.81 -0.64
C ASP A 132 23.06 2.17 -0.75
N ILE A 133 21.98 2.95 -0.71
CA ILE A 133 20.60 2.45 -0.83
C ILE A 133 19.85 3.11 -1.96
N GLN A 134 18.83 2.39 -2.44
CA GLN A 134 17.80 2.90 -3.35
C GLN A 134 16.43 2.69 -2.75
N ILE A 135 15.56 3.69 -2.83
CA ILE A 135 14.21 3.64 -2.24
C ILE A 135 13.19 4.03 -3.31
N ALA A 136 12.12 3.25 -3.39
CA ALA A 136 10.89 3.63 -4.09
C ALA A 136 9.73 3.69 -3.08
N VAL A 137 8.91 4.73 -3.21
CA VAL A 137 7.66 4.89 -2.44
C VAL A 137 6.52 5.03 -3.43
N VAL A 138 5.61 4.07 -3.45
CA VAL A 138 4.51 4.02 -4.42
C VAL A 138 3.22 3.55 -3.74
N SER A 139 2.08 4.03 -4.23
CA SER A 139 0.79 3.42 -3.92
C SER A 139 0.38 2.44 -5.02
N GLU A 140 -0.52 1.53 -4.71
CA GLU A 140 -1.09 0.64 -5.71
C GLU A 140 -1.84 1.40 -6.80
N TYR A 141 -2.49 2.51 -6.44
CA TYR A 141 -3.13 3.42 -7.40
C TYR A 141 -2.13 4.05 -8.38
N ASP A 142 -0.91 4.40 -7.91
CA ASP A 142 0.16 4.90 -8.80
C ASP A 142 0.62 3.83 -9.79
N LEU A 143 0.68 2.58 -9.36
CA LEU A 143 1.06 1.45 -10.21
C LEU A 143 -0.04 1.09 -11.23
N ALA A 144 -1.31 1.14 -10.82
CA ALA A 144 -2.43 0.85 -11.71
C ALA A 144 -2.64 1.93 -12.79
N LYS A 145 -2.51 3.23 -12.43
CA LYS A 145 -2.68 4.39 -13.32
C LYS A 145 -3.91 4.30 -14.23
N GLU A 146 -3.76 4.73 -15.48
CA GLU A 146 -4.84 4.76 -16.48
C GLU A 146 -5.32 3.36 -16.91
N GLU A 147 -4.42 2.37 -16.92
CA GLU A 147 -4.77 1.00 -17.29
C GLU A 147 -5.75 0.39 -16.27
N GLY A 148 -5.53 0.64 -14.98
CA GLY A 148 -6.46 0.23 -13.92
C GLY A 148 -7.82 0.90 -14.04
N ARG A 149 -7.86 2.17 -14.45
CA ARG A 149 -9.12 2.87 -14.71
C ARG A 149 -9.92 2.25 -15.86
N GLY A 150 -9.26 1.69 -16.85
CA GLY A 150 -9.90 0.97 -17.94
C GLY A 150 -10.55 -0.36 -17.54
N LEU A 151 -10.26 -0.86 -16.34
CA LEU A 151 -10.80 -2.13 -15.83
C LEU A 151 -12.04 -1.95 -14.96
N ILE A 152 -12.43 -0.70 -14.63
CA ILE A 152 -13.55 -0.38 -13.76
C ILE A 152 -14.58 0.51 -14.47
N ASP A 153 -15.82 0.48 -14.00
CA ASP A 153 -16.95 1.25 -14.57
C ASP A 153 -17.27 2.52 -13.78
N THR A 154 -16.71 2.68 -12.57
CA THR A 154 -17.02 3.80 -11.68
C THR A 154 -16.03 4.95 -11.88
N ALA A 155 -16.49 6.01 -12.55
CA ALA A 155 -15.70 7.23 -12.66
C ALA A 155 -15.49 7.87 -11.28
N GLY A 156 -14.22 8.17 -10.93
CA GLY A 156 -13.88 8.81 -9.65
C GLY A 156 -13.92 7.88 -8.44
N ASP A 157 -13.86 6.57 -8.67
CA ASP A 157 -13.70 5.56 -7.61
C ASP A 157 -12.40 5.82 -6.82
N SER A 158 -12.48 5.76 -5.50
CA SER A 158 -11.37 6.18 -4.64
C SER A 158 -11.24 5.42 -3.32
N HIS A 159 -12.34 5.12 -2.61
CA HIS A 159 -12.29 4.50 -1.28
C HIS A 159 -13.49 3.61 -1.04
N ALA A 160 -13.27 2.37 -0.62
CA ALA A 160 -14.30 1.36 -0.38
C ALA A 160 -15.29 1.21 -1.55
N GLY A 161 -14.87 1.59 -2.77
CA GLY A 161 -15.68 1.58 -3.96
C GLY A 161 -15.52 0.29 -4.78
N GLU A 162 -15.58 0.44 -6.10
CA GLU A 162 -15.49 -0.69 -7.04
C GLU A 162 -14.12 -1.36 -7.00
N ILE A 163 -13.01 -0.58 -6.93
CA ILE A 163 -11.63 -1.11 -6.98
C ILE A 163 -11.37 -2.01 -5.77
N GLU A 164 -11.44 -1.45 -4.56
CA GLU A 164 -11.08 -2.15 -3.34
C GLU A 164 -12.06 -3.28 -3.04
N THR A 165 -13.35 -3.09 -3.30
CA THR A 165 -14.34 -4.17 -3.16
C THR A 165 -14.02 -5.33 -4.11
N SER A 166 -13.64 -5.04 -5.35
CA SER A 166 -13.27 -6.08 -6.32
C SER A 166 -12.05 -6.87 -5.87
N ARG A 167 -11.05 -6.18 -5.35
CA ARG A 167 -9.80 -6.80 -4.90
C ARG A 167 -9.99 -7.68 -3.67
N ILE A 168 -10.77 -7.23 -2.69
CA ILE A 168 -11.09 -8.06 -1.53
C ILE A 168 -12.01 -9.23 -1.91
N LEU A 169 -12.95 -9.03 -2.84
CA LEU A 169 -13.74 -10.15 -3.40
C LEU A 169 -12.86 -11.20 -4.08
N HIS A 170 -11.79 -10.79 -4.74
CA HIS A 170 -10.84 -11.71 -5.37
C HIS A 170 -9.98 -12.46 -4.36
N SER A 171 -9.35 -11.75 -3.44
CA SER A 171 -8.33 -12.30 -2.55
C SER A 171 -8.91 -12.91 -1.26
N HIS A 172 -9.93 -12.27 -0.67
CA HIS A 172 -10.50 -12.61 0.64
C HIS A 172 -12.03 -12.45 0.65
N PRO A 173 -12.78 -13.16 -0.24
CA PRO A 173 -14.23 -12.98 -0.37
C PRO A 173 -15.01 -13.19 0.93
N GLN A 174 -14.50 -14.01 1.85
CA GLN A 174 -15.10 -14.25 3.17
C GLN A 174 -15.08 -13.02 4.09
N LEU A 175 -14.26 -12.00 3.78
CA LEU A 175 -14.19 -10.76 4.55
C LEU A 175 -15.16 -9.68 4.04
N VAL A 176 -15.71 -9.84 2.84
CA VAL A 176 -16.75 -8.94 2.31
C VAL A 176 -18.10 -9.27 2.95
N LYS A 177 -18.71 -8.30 3.60
CA LYS A 177 -19.97 -8.48 4.37
C LYS A 177 -21.09 -7.68 3.76
N GLY A 178 -21.88 -8.33 2.90
CA GLY A 178 -22.98 -7.67 2.19
C GLY A 178 -22.48 -6.69 1.12
N SER A 179 -23.07 -5.51 1.08
CA SER A 179 -22.72 -4.42 0.14
C SER A 179 -22.95 -3.07 0.80
N ALA A 180 -22.50 -2.01 0.14
CA ALA A 180 -22.77 -0.64 0.57
C ALA A 180 -23.46 0.15 -0.57
N PRO A 181 -24.23 1.19 -0.24
CA PRO A 181 -24.71 2.13 -1.22
C PRO A 181 -23.54 2.87 -1.88
N ARG A 182 -23.73 3.20 -3.12
CA ARG A 182 -22.86 4.14 -3.85
C ARG A 182 -22.87 5.50 -3.12
N GLU A 183 -21.68 6.07 -2.91
CA GLU A 183 -21.51 7.38 -2.28
C GLU A 183 -20.36 8.15 -2.96
N PHE A 184 -20.53 9.47 -3.09
CA PHE A 184 -19.50 10.41 -3.55
C PHE A 184 -19.54 11.63 -2.62
N PRO A 185 -18.68 11.69 -1.60
CA PRO A 185 -18.70 12.80 -0.63
C PRO A 185 -18.33 14.12 -1.28
N SER A 186 -18.92 15.20 -0.80
CA SER A 186 -18.63 16.55 -1.25
C SER A 186 -18.22 17.41 -0.06
N PHE A 187 -16.97 17.84 -0.06
CA PHE A 187 -16.42 18.74 0.96
C PHE A 187 -16.39 20.19 0.44
N PRO A 188 -16.54 21.21 1.31
CA PRO A 188 -16.43 22.59 0.90
C PRO A 188 -14.99 22.89 0.40
N PRO A 189 -14.84 23.45 -0.81
CA PRO A 189 -13.51 23.68 -1.38
C PRO A 189 -12.63 24.58 -0.50
N GLY A 190 -11.40 24.13 -0.21
CA GLY A 190 -10.41 24.89 0.55
C GLY A 190 -10.71 25.08 2.06
N ILE A 191 -11.82 24.52 2.55
CA ILE A 191 -12.21 24.62 3.97
C ILE A 191 -11.91 23.31 4.70
N LEU A 192 -11.11 23.39 5.76
CA LEU A 192 -10.86 22.24 6.63
C LEU A 192 -12.05 22.00 7.57
N VAL A 193 -12.77 20.93 7.35
CA VAL A 193 -13.91 20.54 8.20
C VAL A 193 -13.43 19.71 9.38
N ARG A 194 -14.01 19.95 10.54
CA ARG A 194 -13.64 19.27 11.79
C ARG A 194 -14.22 17.86 11.85
N ASP A 195 -15.53 17.75 11.60
CA ASP A 195 -16.25 16.47 11.52
C ASP A 195 -16.45 16.07 10.06
N LYS A 196 -15.55 15.25 9.53
CA LYS A 196 -15.62 14.78 8.15
C LYS A 196 -16.73 13.76 7.93
N ARG A 197 -17.11 13.02 8.98
CA ARG A 197 -18.18 12.03 8.87
C ARG A 197 -19.54 12.65 8.56
N SER A 198 -19.79 13.90 8.95
CA SER A 198 -21.01 14.62 8.58
C SER A 198 -21.12 14.90 7.06
N TYR A 199 -19.99 14.91 6.34
CA TYR A 199 -19.90 15.07 4.89
C TYR A 199 -19.71 13.74 4.15
N TRP A 200 -19.31 12.70 4.88
CA TRP A 200 -19.00 11.39 4.36
C TRP A 200 -19.51 10.27 5.29
N PRO A 201 -20.82 10.15 5.46
CA PRO A 201 -21.40 9.29 6.51
C PRO A 201 -21.25 7.79 6.25
N GLY A 202 -21.23 7.37 4.98
CA GLY A 202 -21.19 5.96 4.59
C GLY A 202 -19.78 5.38 4.50
N GLY A 203 -18.74 6.22 4.49
CA GLY A 203 -17.36 5.73 4.35
C GLY A 203 -17.07 5.10 2.99
N VAL A 204 -17.81 5.46 1.95
CA VAL A 204 -17.60 4.99 0.57
C VAL A 204 -17.35 6.19 -0.33
N TRP A 205 -16.37 6.08 -1.21
CA TRP A 205 -16.17 7.04 -2.31
C TRP A 205 -16.08 6.28 -3.62
N GLY A 206 -17.23 5.91 -4.17
CA GLY A 206 -17.35 5.08 -5.36
C GLY A 206 -18.66 4.32 -5.43
N ASP A 207 -18.65 3.22 -6.16
CA ASP A 207 -19.82 2.34 -6.34
C ASP A 207 -19.42 0.86 -6.13
N PRO A 208 -19.48 0.35 -4.90
CA PRO A 208 -19.13 -1.04 -4.61
C PRO A 208 -20.10 -2.05 -5.28
N GLY A 209 -21.29 -1.61 -5.70
CA GLY A 209 -22.25 -2.46 -6.42
C GLY A 209 -21.78 -2.93 -7.80
N LYS A 210 -20.75 -2.30 -8.35
CA LYS A 210 -20.12 -2.68 -9.63
C LYS A 210 -18.91 -3.61 -9.49
N ALA A 211 -18.52 -3.91 -8.27
CA ALA A 211 -17.36 -4.74 -7.98
C ALA A 211 -17.56 -6.20 -8.41
N SER A 212 -16.47 -6.85 -8.80
CA SER A 212 -16.43 -8.28 -9.05
C SER A 212 -15.03 -8.87 -8.76
N ALA A 213 -15.00 -10.15 -8.35
CA ALA A 213 -13.73 -10.85 -8.16
C ALA A 213 -12.89 -10.93 -9.43
N GLU A 214 -13.50 -10.98 -10.60
CA GLU A 214 -12.81 -10.97 -11.90
C GLU A 214 -12.05 -9.65 -12.12
N LYS A 215 -12.69 -8.51 -11.87
CA LYS A 215 -12.04 -7.20 -11.94
C LYS A 215 -10.90 -7.11 -10.93
N GLY A 216 -11.13 -7.60 -9.71
CA GLY A 216 -10.12 -7.65 -8.66
C GLY A 216 -8.88 -8.42 -9.07
N GLY A 217 -9.03 -9.59 -9.69
CA GLY A 217 -7.92 -10.38 -10.22
C GLY A 217 -7.12 -9.66 -11.30
N LYS A 218 -7.79 -9.03 -12.27
CA LYS A 218 -7.15 -8.24 -13.32
C LYS A 218 -6.38 -7.03 -12.77
N LEU A 219 -6.96 -6.32 -11.81
CA LEU A 219 -6.31 -5.20 -11.13
C LEU A 219 -5.06 -5.64 -10.37
N GLU A 220 -5.16 -6.75 -9.65
CA GLU A 220 -4.04 -7.29 -8.89
C GLU A 220 -2.89 -7.74 -9.80
N GLU A 221 -3.19 -8.48 -10.89
CA GLU A 221 -2.19 -8.87 -11.89
C GLU A 221 -1.47 -7.67 -12.51
N LEU A 222 -2.21 -6.61 -12.83
CA LEU A 222 -1.65 -5.36 -13.33
C LEU A 222 -0.68 -4.74 -12.31
N VAL A 223 -1.11 -4.59 -11.06
CA VAL A 223 -0.30 -3.97 -9.98
C VAL A 223 0.95 -4.80 -9.71
N VAL A 224 0.84 -6.13 -9.63
CA VAL A 224 1.98 -7.05 -9.45
C VAL A 224 2.97 -6.90 -10.60
N GLY A 225 2.51 -6.90 -11.84
CA GLY A 225 3.39 -6.72 -13.02
C GLY A 225 4.13 -5.39 -12.99
N ARG A 226 3.46 -4.30 -12.59
CA ARG A 226 4.06 -2.96 -12.46
C ARG A 226 5.05 -2.88 -11.29
N LEU A 227 4.75 -3.53 -10.16
CA LEU A 227 5.66 -3.62 -9.04
C LEU A 227 6.94 -4.36 -9.41
N ILE A 228 6.85 -5.47 -10.14
CA ILE A 228 8.00 -6.23 -10.64
C ILE A 228 8.86 -5.36 -11.58
N ALA A 229 8.24 -4.60 -12.47
CA ALA A 229 8.96 -3.70 -13.37
C ALA A 229 9.68 -2.57 -12.58
N LEU A 230 9.03 -2.01 -11.57
CA LEU A 230 9.64 -1.01 -10.68
C LEU A 230 10.84 -1.56 -9.90
N VAL A 231 10.74 -2.77 -9.35
CA VAL A 231 11.84 -3.44 -8.65
C VAL A 231 13.05 -3.58 -9.57
N ARG A 232 12.85 -4.10 -10.78
CA ARG A 232 13.95 -4.28 -11.76
C ARG A 232 14.62 -2.96 -12.13
N GLU A 233 13.84 -1.89 -12.28
CA GLU A 233 14.37 -0.57 -12.58
C GLU A 233 15.18 -0.01 -11.40
N LEU A 234 14.67 -0.17 -10.17
CA LEU A 234 15.36 0.25 -8.96
C LEU A 234 16.73 -0.44 -8.80
N GLU A 235 16.79 -1.75 -9.02
CA GLU A 235 18.02 -2.54 -8.97
C GLU A 235 19.01 -2.13 -10.09
N ARG A 236 18.50 -1.86 -11.29
CA ARG A 236 19.32 -1.38 -12.42
C ARG A 236 19.97 -0.02 -12.12
N MET A 237 19.21 0.91 -11.54
CA MET A 237 19.72 2.24 -11.17
C MET A 237 20.85 2.13 -10.12
N GLY A 238 20.66 1.30 -9.08
CA GLY A 238 21.67 1.10 -8.05
C GLY A 238 22.94 0.45 -8.56
N SER A 239 22.82 -0.49 -9.51
CA SER A 239 23.99 -1.13 -10.12
C SER A 239 24.79 -0.18 -11.01
N SER A 240 24.15 0.82 -11.63
CA SER A 240 24.82 1.81 -12.49
C SER A 240 25.52 2.92 -11.70
N ALA A 241 25.12 3.17 -10.46
CA ALA A 241 25.74 4.17 -9.58
C ALA A 241 27.02 3.66 -8.87
N ALA A 242 27.28 2.35 -8.94
CA ALA A 242 28.44 1.70 -8.32
C ALA A 242 29.70 1.67 -9.23
N HIS A 243 29.62 2.31 -10.40
CA HIS A 243 30.72 2.52 -11.36
C HIS A 243 31.03 4.00 -11.53
#